data_1776d6b74b197580ddac0d0619395f7e
#
_entry.id   1776d6b74b197580ddac0d0619395f7e
#
_cell.length_a   1.000
_cell.length_b   1.000
_cell.length_c   1.000
_cell.angle_alpha   90.00
_cell.angle_beta   90.00
_cell.angle_gamma   90.00
#
_symmetry.space_group_name_H-M   'P 1'
#
loop_
_entity.id
_entity.type
_entity.pdbx_description
1 polymer ?
#
loop_
_entity_poly.entity_id
_entity_poly.type
_entity_poly.pdbx_seq_one_letter_code
_entity_poly.pdbx_strand_id
1 'polypeptide(L)'
;MKTEVINVHPDNPQSRLIKYVAGKIKSGAIFVFPTDSGFSIGSGLENKSGVEKIRGIRSLSKRHDFTLMLNSLSQIGEFAKIDNDAFRFLKRTLPGKFTFIFEATREVPNRLVHPKKKTIGVRIPDKPLVHDLIEELGDPFMCVSLIIDEVEFIDTKDVIDKLQNKIDIVIDSGFCLPTPTTVIDFTRTPYEIVRYGAGDTSSIFG
;
A
#
# COMPACT_ATOMS: atom_id res chain seq x y z
N MET A 1 18.63 4.73 -14.85
CA MET A 1 18.06 3.42 -15.28
C MET A 1 16.71 3.73 -15.92
N LYS A 2 16.37 3.12 -17.05
CA LYS A 2 15.10 3.41 -17.74
C LYS A 2 13.95 2.72 -16.99
N THR A 3 12.88 3.45 -16.70
CA THR A 3 11.65 2.89 -16.11
C THR A 3 11.03 1.86 -17.06
N GLU A 4 10.70 0.69 -16.56
CA GLU A 4 10.05 -0.39 -17.30
C GLU A 4 8.52 -0.34 -17.05
N VAL A 5 7.74 -0.44 -18.14
CA VAL A 5 6.27 -0.49 -18.07
C VAL A 5 5.83 -1.92 -18.31
N ILE A 6 5.07 -2.47 -17.36
CA ILE A 6 4.55 -3.85 -17.41
C ILE A 6 3.04 -3.81 -17.52
N ASN A 7 2.52 -4.19 -18.68
CA ASN A 7 1.07 -4.24 -18.92
C ASN A 7 0.49 -5.53 -18.35
N VAL A 8 -0.40 -5.40 -17.37
CA VAL A 8 -1.02 -6.50 -16.65
C VAL A 8 -2.53 -6.41 -16.78
N HIS A 9 -3.20 -7.55 -17.05
CA HIS A 9 -4.66 -7.55 -17.11
C HIS A 9 -5.28 -7.19 -15.74
N PRO A 10 -6.26 -6.25 -15.68
CA PRO A 10 -6.77 -5.72 -14.42
C PRO A 10 -7.45 -6.75 -13.50
N ASP A 11 -8.17 -7.71 -14.10
CA ASP A 11 -8.99 -8.68 -13.35
C ASP A 11 -8.40 -10.10 -13.36
N ASN A 12 -7.46 -10.38 -14.28
CA ASN A 12 -6.79 -11.67 -14.38
C ASN A 12 -5.31 -11.47 -14.70
N PRO A 13 -4.51 -11.06 -13.71
CA PRO A 13 -3.08 -10.81 -13.85
C PRO A 13 -2.35 -12.05 -14.37
N GLN A 14 -1.50 -11.86 -15.38
CA GLN A 14 -0.74 -12.97 -15.96
C GLN A 14 0.36 -13.42 -14.99
N SER A 15 0.31 -14.66 -14.50
CA SER A 15 1.25 -15.22 -13.51
C SER A 15 2.72 -15.03 -13.90
N ARG A 16 3.06 -15.10 -15.19
CA ARG A 16 4.43 -14.86 -15.69
C ARG A 16 4.89 -13.42 -15.41
N LEU A 17 4.00 -12.43 -15.58
CA LEU A 17 4.31 -11.02 -15.33
C LEU A 17 4.41 -10.74 -13.83
N ILE A 18 3.52 -11.34 -13.04
CA ILE A 18 3.56 -11.25 -11.57
C ILE A 18 4.89 -11.79 -11.04
N LYS A 19 5.31 -12.98 -11.48
CA LYS A 19 6.62 -13.58 -11.13
C LYS A 19 7.79 -12.67 -11.50
N TYR A 20 7.74 -12.10 -12.70
CA TYR A 20 8.76 -11.18 -13.17
C TYR A 20 8.87 -9.93 -12.26
N VAL A 21 7.73 -9.28 -11.99
CA VAL A 21 7.67 -8.09 -11.12
C VAL A 21 8.13 -8.43 -9.70
N ALA A 22 7.63 -9.54 -9.13
CA ALA A 22 8.04 -10.00 -7.80
C ALA A 22 9.56 -10.24 -7.71
N GLY A 23 10.16 -10.85 -8.72
CA GLY A 23 11.61 -11.02 -8.82
C GLY A 23 12.37 -9.69 -8.81
N LYS A 24 11.88 -8.69 -9.52
CA LYS A 24 12.45 -7.33 -9.50
C LYS A 24 12.32 -6.67 -8.12
N ILE A 25 11.16 -6.80 -7.47
CA ILE A 25 10.94 -6.26 -6.11
C ILE A 25 11.89 -6.93 -5.11
N LYS A 26 12.06 -8.25 -5.16
CA LYS A 26 13.04 -9.00 -4.37
C LYS A 26 14.49 -8.53 -4.60
N SER A 27 14.78 -8.07 -5.82
CA SER A 27 16.09 -7.49 -6.18
C SER A 27 16.23 -6.01 -5.82
N GLY A 28 15.24 -5.42 -5.13
CA GLY A 28 15.31 -4.05 -4.62
C GLY A 28 14.65 -2.99 -5.50
N ALA A 29 13.86 -3.37 -6.51
CA ALA A 29 13.15 -2.41 -7.34
C ALA A 29 12.10 -1.64 -6.52
N ILE A 30 11.92 -0.35 -6.82
CA ILE A 30 10.75 0.43 -6.45
C ILE A 30 9.78 0.44 -7.61
N PHE A 31 8.50 0.36 -7.31
CA PHE A 31 7.47 0.20 -8.33
C PHE A 31 6.23 1.03 -8.04
N VAL A 32 5.58 1.49 -9.12
CA VAL A 32 4.25 2.09 -9.08
C VAL A 32 3.24 1.06 -9.55
N PHE A 33 2.12 1.00 -8.89
CA PHE A 33 1.07 0.03 -9.16
C PHE A 33 -0.32 0.61 -8.88
N PRO A 34 -1.34 0.21 -9.65
CA PRO A 34 -2.72 0.60 -9.41
C PRO A 34 -3.31 -0.19 -8.24
N THR A 35 -4.13 0.49 -7.45
CA THR A 35 -4.96 -0.11 -6.38
C THR A 35 -6.44 0.19 -6.64
N ASP A 36 -7.31 -0.26 -5.75
CA ASP A 36 -8.73 0.10 -5.73
C ASP A 36 -9.00 1.56 -5.28
N SER A 37 -7.94 2.33 -4.95
CA SER A 37 -8.06 3.71 -4.45
C SER A 37 -7.13 4.73 -5.12
N GLY A 38 -6.51 4.37 -6.23
CA GLY A 38 -5.52 5.19 -6.93
C GLY A 38 -4.16 4.51 -7.04
N PHE A 39 -3.23 5.14 -7.75
CA PHE A 39 -1.86 4.65 -7.82
C PHE A 39 -1.13 4.76 -6.49
N SER A 40 -0.29 3.76 -6.23
CA SER A 40 0.62 3.73 -5.09
C SER A 40 2.05 3.48 -5.57
N ILE A 41 3.02 3.94 -4.78
CA ILE A 41 4.45 3.63 -4.98
C ILE A 41 4.93 2.79 -3.81
N GLY A 42 5.63 1.70 -4.10
CA GLY A 42 6.04 0.72 -3.09
C GLY A 42 7.42 0.13 -3.30
N SER A 43 7.87 -0.61 -2.30
CA SER A 43 9.07 -1.44 -2.31
C SER A 43 8.95 -2.60 -1.33
N GLY A 44 9.80 -3.62 -1.49
CA GLY A 44 9.91 -4.70 -0.49
C GLY A 44 10.26 -4.16 0.89
N LEU A 45 9.83 -4.85 1.95
CA LEU A 45 10.02 -4.42 3.35
C LEU A 45 11.49 -4.21 3.70
N GLU A 46 12.38 -5.06 3.19
CA GLU A 46 13.81 -5.03 3.51
C GLU A 46 14.61 -4.02 2.68
N ASN A 47 13.99 -3.38 1.69
CA ASN A 47 14.66 -2.44 0.80
C ASN A 47 14.83 -1.04 1.44
N LYS A 48 15.88 -0.87 2.25
CA LYS A 48 16.20 0.41 2.93
C LYS A 48 16.39 1.56 1.95
N SER A 49 17.12 1.34 0.86
CA SER A 49 17.38 2.37 -0.16
C SER A 49 16.11 2.75 -0.92
N GLY A 50 15.23 1.79 -1.20
CA GLY A 50 13.93 2.03 -1.83
C GLY A 50 13.02 2.89 -0.98
N VAL A 51 12.95 2.63 0.33
CA VAL A 51 12.16 3.45 1.28
C VAL A 51 12.64 4.91 1.26
N GLU A 52 13.95 5.16 1.34
CA GLU A 52 14.49 6.52 1.32
C GLU A 52 14.27 7.21 -0.04
N LYS A 53 14.38 6.46 -1.14
CA LYS A 53 14.09 6.97 -2.48
C LYS A 53 12.62 7.36 -2.62
N ILE A 54 11.69 6.54 -2.11
CA ILE A 54 10.26 6.84 -2.07
C ILE A 54 9.98 8.08 -1.21
N ARG A 55 10.64 8.21 -0.05
CA ARG A 55 10.55 9.45 0.77
C ARG A 55 10.93 10.69 -0.04
N GLY A 56 12.03 10.63 -0.79
CA GLY A 56 12.48 11.74 -1.64
C GLY A 56 11.50 12.06 -2.76
N ILE A 57 11.03 11.05 -3.50
CA ILE A 57 10.08 11.22 -4.61
C ILE A 57 8.77 11.87 -4.13
N ARG A 58 8.29 11.47 -2.96
CA ARG A 58 7.03 11.91 -2.37
C ARG A 58 7.20 13.12 -1.42
N SER A 59 8.41 13.63 -1.22
CA SER A 59 8.72 14.70 -0.27
C SER A 59 8.19 14.43 1.15
N LEU A 60 8.28 13.15 1.60
CA LEU A 60 7.70 12.73 2.87
C LEU A 60 8.56 13.13 4.06
N SER A 61 7.93 13.63 5.11
CA SER A 61 8.58 13.84 6.39
C SER A 61 9.04 12.52 7.04
N LYS A 62 9.98 12.60 7.99
CA LYS A 62 10.38 11.44 8.80
C LYS A 62 9.25 10.87 9.68
N ARG A 63 8.15 11.63 9.83
CA ARG A 63 6.96 11.24 10.61
C ARG A 63 5.80 10.77 9.75
N HIS A 64 6.02 10.52 8.46
CA HIS A 64 4.99 9.99 7.60
C HIS A 64 4.69 8.54 7.96
N ASP A 65 3.41 8.20 8.07
CA ASP A 65 2.94 6.84 8.29
C ASP A 65 2.99 6.06 6.97
N PHE A 66 3.81 5.00 6.94
CA PHE A 66 3.80 4.05 5.82
C PHE A 66 2.66 3.05 5.98
N THR A 67 2.28 2.45 4.86
CA THR A 67 1.24 1.41 4.83
C THR A 67 1.84 0.11 4.33
N LEU A 68 1.51 -1.01 4.98
CA LEU A 68 1.77 -2.36 4.48
C LEU A 68 0.58 -2.83 3.65
N MET A 69 0.88 -3.30 2.44
CA MET A 69 -0.07 -4.04 1.62
C MET A 69 -0.02 -5.51 2.01
N LEU A 70 -1.17 -6.04 2.38
CA LEU A 70 -1.37 -7.38 2.91
C LEU A 70 -2.45 -8.10 2.09
N ASN A 71 -2.51 -9.41 2.16
CA ASN A 71 -3.52 -10.21 1.45
C ASN A 71 -4.47 -10.99 2.39
N SER A 72 -4.22 -11.00 3.70
CA SER A 72 -5.04 -11.74 4.66
C SER A 72 -5.08 -11.12 6.04
N LEU A 73 -6.14 -11.42 6.79
CA LEU A 73 -6.27 -11.03 8.20
C LEU A 73 -5.17 -11.63 9.09
N SER A 74 -4.70 -12.83 8.74
CA SER A 74 -3.60 -13.49 9.45
C SER A 74 -2.32 -12.65 9.37
N GLN A 75 -1.98 -12.15 8.17
CA GLN A 75 -0.85 -11.23 8.01
C GLN A 75 -1.03 -9.93 8.80
N ILE A 76 -2.25 -9.38 8.90
CA ILE A 76 -2.46 -8.19 9.75
C ILE A 76 -2.01 -8.50 11.19
N GLY A 77 -2.44 -9.63 11.76
CA GLY A 77 -2.08 -10.03 13.13
C GLY A 77 -0.57 -10.26 13.34
N GLU A 78 0.17 -10.56 12.27
CA GLU A 78 1.63 -10.68 12.33
C GLU A 78 2.32 -9.30 12.47
N PHE A 79 1.88 -8.30 11.69
CA PHE A 79 2.52 -6.98 11.61
C PHE A 79 1.89 -5.90 12.51
N ALA A 80 0.66 -6.13 13.00
CA ALA A 80 -0.10 -5.17 13.79
C ALA A 80 -0.66 -5.81 15.06
N LYS A 81 -0.68 -5.05 16.17
CA LYS A 81 -1.36 -5.49 17.39
C LYS A 81 -2.86 -5.24 17.25
N ILE A 82 -3.62 -6.31 17.14
CA ILE A 82 -5.09 -6.26 16.98
C ILE A 82 -5.78 -6.91 18.17
N ASP A 83 -6.83 -6.30 18.67
CA ASP A 83 -7.76 -6.90 19.65
C ASP A 83 -8.94 -7.60 18.96
N ASN A 84 -9.80 -8.22 19.74
CA ASN A 84 -10.95 -8.95 19.21
C ASN A 84 -11.98 -8.05 18.51
N ASP A 85 -12.13 -6.81 18.95
CA ASP A 85 -13.08 -5.87 18.37
C ASP A 85 -12.58 -5.36 17.03
N ALA A 86 -11.29 -4.98 16.96
CA ALA A 86 -10.61 -4.66 15.71
C ALA A 86 -10.67 -5.85 14.72
N PHE A 87 -10.41 -7.07 15.17
CA PHE A 87 -10.48 -8.26 14.31
C PHE A 87 -11.87 -8.45 13.70
N ARG A 88 -12.94 -8.33 14.52
CA ARG A 88 -14.33 -8.44 14.03
C ARG A 88 -14.66 -7.34 13.02
N PHE A 89 -14.15 -6.13 13.25
CA PHE A 89 -14.31 -5.01 12.35
C PHE A 89 -13.61 -5.29 11.00
N LEU A 90 -12.34 -5.65 11.02
CA LEU A 90 -11.55 -5.98 9.84
C LEU A 90 -12.21 -7.06 8.99
N LYS A 91 -12.73 -8.12 9.63
CA LYS A 91 -13.41 -9.23 8.94
C LYS A 91 -14.66 -8.79 8.16
N ARG A 92 -15.32 -7.71 8.57
CA ARG A 92 -16.53 -7.19 7.90
C ARG A 92 -16.21 -6.19 6.79
N THR A 93 -15.03 -5.56 6.83
CA THR A 93 -14.68 -4.43 5.97
C THR A 93 -13.61 -4.74 4.93
N LEU A 94 -12.87 -5.84 5.10
CA LEU A 94 -11.79 -6.22 4.19
C LEU A 94 -12.14 -7.46 3.34
N PRO A 95 -11.65 -7.51 2.08
CA PRO A 95 -10.86 -6.49 1.39
C PRO A 95 -11.68 -5.24 1.03
N GLY A 96 -11.00 -4.08 0.88
CA GLY A 96 -11.72 -2.86 0.52
C GLY A 96 -10.95 -1.55 0.70
N LYS A 97 -11.67 -0.46 0.47
CA LYS A 97 -11.11 0.90 0.43
C LYS A 97 -10.88 1.51 1.83
N PHE A 98 -10.22 0.74 2.69
CA PHE A 98 -9.85 1.16 4.04
C PHE A 98 -8.35 1.13 4.23
N THR A 99 -7.87 1.99 5.12
CA THR A 99 -6.53 1.95 5.71
C THR A 99 -6.69 2.00 7.22
N PHE A 100 -6.08 1.07 7.92
CA PHE A 100 -6.15 0.98 9.37
C PHE A 100 -4.81 1.28 9.99
N ILE A 101 -4.81 2.10 11.04
CA ILE A 101 -3.61 2.43 11.81
C ILE A 101 -3.63 1.62 13.09
N PHE A 102 -2.56 0.84 13.31
CA PHE A 102 -2.37 0.01 14.50
C PHE A 102 -0.99 0.26 15.12
N GLU A 103 -0.86 -0.16 16.37
CA GLU A 103 0.46 -0.32 16.97
C GLU A 103 1.21 -1.45 16.24
N ALA A 104 2.43 -1.16 15.78
CA ALA A 104 3.25 -2.11 15.05
C ALA A 104 3.78 -3.22 15.97
N THR A 105 3.89 -4.44 15.45
CA THR A 105 4.65 -5.52 16.09
C THR A 105 6.16 -5.35 15.81
N ARG A 106 6.97 -6.26 16.34
CA ARG A 106 8.43 -6.29 16.08
C ARG A 106 8.78 -6.77 14.67
N GLU A 107 7.85 -7.40 13.98
CA GLU A 107 8.01 -7.88 12.61
C GLU A 107 8.06 -6.72 11.59
N VAL A 108 7.50 -5.55 11.95
CA VAL A 108 7.62 -4.36 11.11
C VAL A 108 9.01 -3.75 11.24
N PRO A 109 9.77 -3.60 10.14
CA PRO A 109 11.06 -2.94 10.18
C PRO A 109 10.98 -1.53 10.77
N ASN A 110 11.83 -1.22 11.74
CA ASN A 110 11.79 0.05 12.49
C ASN A 110 11.75 1.32 11.62
N ARG A 111 12.33 1.26 10.42
CA ARG A 111 12.33 2.38 9.45
C ARG A 111 10.96 2.70 8.87
N LEU A 112 10.00 1.75 8.93
CA LEU A 112 8.62 1.89 8.46
C LEU A 112 7.67 2.30 9.59
N VAL A 113 8.05 2.03 10.82
CA VAL A 113 7.26 2.36 12.01
C VAL A 113 7.30 3.86 12.27
N HIS A 114 6.14 4.45 12.57
CA HIS A 114 6.10 5.87 12.97
C HIS A 114 6.99 6.11 14.20
N PRO A 115 7.97 7.05 14.14
CA PRO A 115 9.05 7.10 15.14
C PRO A 115 8.57 7.42 16.56
N LYS A 116 7.48 8.19 16.71
CA LYS A 116 6.91 8.56 18.01
C LYS A 116 5.75 7.67 18.42
N LYS A 117 4.77 7.47 17.54
CA LYS A 117 3.53 6.74 17.85
C LYS A 117 3.70 5.23 17.87
N LYS A 118 4.80 4.71 17.25
CA LYS A 118 5.05 3.27 17.08
C LYS A 118 3.96 2.56 16.28
N THR A 119 3.35 3.27 15.34
CA THR A 119 2.25 2.82 14.51
C THR A 119 2.69 2.45 13.10
N ILE A 120 1.85 1.68 12.43
CA ILE A 120 1.93 1.32 11.02
C ILE A 120 0.53 1.32 10.40
N GLY A 121 0.42 1.77 9.17
CA GLY A 121 -0.78 1.59 8.36
C GLY A 121 -0.84 0.17 7.80
N VAL A 122 -2.02 -0.44 7.75
CA VAL A 122 -2.25 -1.74 7.09
C VAL A 122 -3.43 -1.64 6.15
N ARG A 123 -3.37 -2.41 5.05
CA ARG A 123 -4.40 -2.42 4.03
C ARG A 123 -4.47 -3.75 3.31
N ILE A 124 -5.69 -4.22 3.04
CA ILE A 124 -5.97 -5.32 2.10
C ILE A 124 -6.88 -4.73 1.01
N PRO A 125 -6.33 -4.32 -0.14
CA PRO A 125 -7.12 -3.72 -1.21
C PRO A 125 -7.93 -4.79 -1.94
N ASP A 126 -9.07 -4.40 -2.50
CA ASP A 126 -9.85 -5.24 -3.41
C ASP A 126 -9.26 -5.13 -4.84
N LYS A 127 -8.09 -5.73 -5.04
CA LYS A 127 -7.37 -5.69 -6.33
C LYS A 127 -6.55 -6.96 -6.53
N PRO A 128 -6.94 -7.84 -7.49
CA PRO A 128 -6.26 -9.13 -7.74
C PRO A 128 -4.74 -8.99 -7.91
N LEU A 129 -4.28 -8.00 -8.67
CA LEU A 129 -2.87 -7.70 -8.87
C LEU A 129 -2.07 -7.64 -7.56
N VAL A 130 -2.62 -6.98 -6.54
CA VAL A 130 -1.92 -6.80 -5.25
C VAL A 130 -1.85 -8.11 -4.48
N HIS A 131 -2.94 -8.88 -4.48
CA HIS A 131 -2.99 -10.20 -3.85
C HIS A 131 -1.98 -11.15 -4.49
N ASP A 132 -1.97 -11.24 -5.82
CA ASP A 132 -1.06 -12.11 -6.58
C ASP A 132 0.41 -11.72 -6.34
N LEU A 133 0.72 -10.42 -6.28
CA LEU A 133 2.08 -9.94 -5.97
C LEU A 133 2.52 -10.35 -4.58
N ILE A 134 1.67 -10.21 -3.56
CA ILE A 134 2.00 -10.59 -2.18
C ILE A 134 2.19 -12.10 -2.08
N GLU A 135 1.33 -12.89 -2.75
CA GLU A 135 1.45 -14.34 -2.78
C GLU A 135 2.77 -14.78 -3.42
N GLU A 136 3.14 -14.22 -4.58
CA GLU A 136 4.39 -14.55 -5.28
C GLU A 136 5.63 -14.04 -4.53
N LEU A 137 5.54 -12.92 -3.82
CA LEU A 137 6.61 -12.42 -2.97
C LEU A 137 6.82 -13.32 -1.75
N GLY A 138 5.75 -13.90 -1.22
CA GLY A 138 5.72 -14.59 0.06
C GLY A 138 5.71 -13.66 1.28
N ASP A 139 5.81 -12.35 1.05
CA ASP A 139 5.89 -11.30 2.06
C ASP A 139 5.02 -10.09 1.66
N PRO A 140 4.51 -9.32 2.61
CA PRO A 140 3.90 -8.03 2.32
C PRO A 140 4.95 -7.04 1.80
N PHE A 141 4.49 -5.93 1.24
CA PHE A 141 5.37 -4.84 0.83
C PHE A 141 4.85 -3.49 1.36
N MET A 142 5.77 -2.54 1.51
CA MET A 142 5.41 -1.20 1.95
C MET A 142 4.98 -0.32 0.78
N CYS A 143 4.09 0.60 1.02
CA CYS A 143 3.70 1.60 0.04
C CYS A 143 3.24 2.92 0.67
N VAL A 144 3.08 3.90 -0.21
CA VAL A 144 2.34 5.15 0.03
C VAL A 144 1.54 5.51 -1.23
N SER A 145 0.45 6.27 -1.07
CA SER A 145 -0.29 6.79 -2.23
C SER A 145 0.62 7.64 -3.11
N LEU A 146 0.48 7.51 -4.42
CA LEU A 146 1.25 8.29 -5.39
C LEU A 146 0.60 9.65 -5.61
N ILE A 147 0.98 10.61 -4.79
CA ILE A 147 0.55 12.02 -4.89
C ILE A 147 1.82 12.86 -4.97
N ILE A 148 2.02 13.67 -6.00
CA ILE A 148 3.21 14.49 -6.17
C ILE A 148 2.76 15.93 -6.43
N ASP A 149 3.26 16.87 -5.63
CA ASP A 149 2.88 18.28 -5.70
C ASP A 149 1.33 18.45 -5.64
N GLU A 150 0.69 17.70 -4.74
CA GLU A 150 -0.78 17.63 -4.55
C GLU A 150 -1.56 17.06 -5.75
N VAL A 151 -0.86 16.53 -6.77
CA VAL A 151 -1.47 15.91 -7.95
C VAL A 151 -1.54 14.40 -7.78
N GLU A 152 -2.72 13.84 -7.99
CA GLU A 152 -2.97 12.40 -8.14
C GLU A 152 -2.97 12.03 -9.63
N PHE A 153 -2.59 10.79 -9.94
CA PHE A 153 -2.48 10.30 -11.31
C PHE A 153 -3.66 9.39 -11.65
N ILE A 154 -4.14 9.47 -12.90
CA ILE A 154 -5.28 8.69 -13.41
C ILE A 154 -4.80 7.59 -14.36
N ASP A 155 -3.74 7.83 -15.11
CA ASP A 155 -3.20 6.88 -16.07
C ASP A 155 -1.68 6.70 -15.92
N THR A 156 -1.19 5.63 -16.53
CA THR A 156 0.23 5.26 -16.50
C THR A 156 1.11 6.24 -17.26
N LYS A 157 0.57 6.90 -18.28
CA LYS A 157 1.33 7.87 -19.10
C LYS A 157 1.75 9.07 -18.25
N ASP A 158 0.82 9.64 -17.49
CA ASP A 158 1.10 10.77 -16.58
C ASP A 158 2.13 10.37 -15.50
N VAL A 159 2.03 9.13 -14.97
CA VAL A 159 3.02 8.59 -14.03
C VAL A 159 4.42 8.54 -14.67
N ILE A 160 4.52 8.05 -15.92
CA ILE A 160 5.80 7.95 -16.62
C ILE A 160 6.36 9.34 -16.90
N ASP A 161 5.56 10.25 -17.41
CA ASP A 161 5.99 11.62 -17.72
C ASP A 161 6.57 12.32 -16.48
N LYS A 162 6.02 12.08 -15.30
CA LYS A 162 6.49 12.68 -14.04
C LYS A 162 7.67 11.95 -13.40
N LEU A 163 7.74 10.61 -13.52
CA LEU A 163 8.63 9.76 -12.72
C LEU A 163 9.65 8.95 -13.55
N GLN A 164 9.66 9.10 -14.86
CA GLN A 164 10.63 8.42 -15.73
C GLN A 164 12.06 8.56 -15.17
N ASN A 165 12.78 7.44 -15.12
CA ASN A 165 14.13 7.32 -14.57
C ASN A 165 14.25 7.52 -13.03
N LYS A 166 13.16 7.81 -12.33
CA LYS A 166 13.14 7.92 -10.85
C LYS A 166 12.65 6.64 -10.19
N ILE A 167 11.92 5.80 -10.92
CA ILE A 167 11.37 4.51 -10.46
C ILE A 167 11.79 3.41 -11.41
N ASP A 168 11.74 2.18 -10.95
CA ASP A 168 12.23 1.02 -11.71
C ASP A 168 11.12 0.42 -12.58
N ILE A 169 9.90 0.28 -12.03
CA ILE A 169 8.76 -0.36 -12.69
C ILE A 169 7.51 0.50 -12.52
N VAL A 170 6.70 0.56 -13.59
CA VAL A 170 5.30 0.96 -13.53
C VAL A 170 4.45 -0.22 -14.00
N ILE A 171 3.53 -0.67 -13.16
CA ILE A 171 2.54 -1.67 -13.55
C ILE A 171 1.33 -0.93 -14.11
N ASP A 172 1.02 -1.23 -15.37
CA ASP A 172 -0.13 -0.68 -16.09
C ASP A 172 -1.25 -1.73 -16.15
N SER A 173 -2.40 -1.41 -15.57
CA SER A 173 -3.63 -2.18 -15.71
C SER A 173 -4.81 -1.31 -16.14
N GLY A 174 -4.53 -0.25 -16.88
CA GLY A 174 -5.52 0.75 -17.34
C GLY A 174 -5.71 1.91 -16.36
N PHE A 175 -6.82 2.62 -16.53
CA PHE A 175 -7.15 3.78 -15.69
C PHE A 175 -7.30 3.41 -14.21
N CYS A 176 -6.77 4.26 -13.34
CA CYS A 176 -6.81 4.09 -11.90
C CYS A 176 -7.34 5.37 -11.24
N LEU A 177 -8.65 5.46 -11.07
CA LEU A 177 -9.29 6.65 -10.50
C LEU A 177 -8.91 6.83 -9.03
N PRO A 178 -8.46 8.03 -8.62
CA PRO A 178 -8.16 8.32 -7.23
C PRO A 178 -9.47 8.39 -6.42
N THR A 179 -9.61 7.46 -5.50
CA THR A 179 -10.71 7.40 -4.53
C THR A 179 -10.12 7.12 -3.16
N PRO A 180 -9.67 8.15 -2.43
CA PRO A 180 -8.94 7.99 -1.18
C PRO A 180 -9.64 7.05 -0.19
N THR A 181 -8.87 6.21 0.49
CA THR A 181 -9.40 5.29 1.50
C THR A 181 -9.94 6.01 2.71
N THR A 182 -10.94 5.43 3.38
CA THR A 182 -11.27 5.77 4.76
C THR A 182 -10.14 5.30 5.67
N VAL A 183 -9.65 6.20 6.54
CA VAL A 183 -8.54 5.90 7.48
C VAL A 183 -9.08 5.85 8.89
N ILE A 184 -8.86 4.73 9.57
CA ILE A 184 -9.33 4.51 10.95
C ILE A 184 -8.14 4.21 11.85
N ASP A 185 -8.03 4.94 12.95
CA ASP A 185 -6.99 4.76 13.97
C ASP A 185 -7.52 3.86 15.10
N PHE A 186 -6.99 2.65 15.19
CA PHE A 186 -7.30 1.65 16.23
C PHE A 186 -6.38 1.72 17.44
N THR A 187 -5.46 2.67 17.49
CA THR A 187 -4.57 2.87 18.66
C THR A 187 -5.27 3.63 19.80
N ARG A 188 -6.52 4.06 19.57
CA ARG A 188 -7.34 4.81 20.53
C ARG A 188 -8.64 4.08 20.85
N THR A 189 -9.19 4.36 22.02
CA THR A 189 -10.51 3.87 22.43
C THR A 189 -11.36 5.06 22.86
N PRO A 190 -12.49 5.36 22.22
CA PRO A 190 -13.02 4.69 21.02
C PRO A 190 -12.16 4.90 19.78
N TYR A 191 -12.31 4.06 18.76
CA TYR A 191 -11.61 4.19 17.47
C TYR A 191 -11.93 5.54 16.82
N GLU A 192 -10.94 6.11 16.11
CA GLU A 192 -11.08 7.42 15.50
C GLU A 192 -11.01 7.31 13.97
N ILE A 193 -11.99 7.90 13.27
CA ILE A 193 -11.89 8.10 11.83
C ILE A 193 -11.00 9.32 11.59
N VAL A 194 -9.76 9.07 11.17
CA VAL A 194 -8.78 10.11 10.87
C VAL A 194 -9.08 10.80 9.54
N ARG A 195 -9.66 10.05 8.60
CA ARG A 195 -10.07 10.56 7.29
C ARG A 195 -11.27 9.76 6.77
N TYR A 196 -12.32 10.47 6.37
CA TYR A 196 -13.40 9.88 5.58
C TYR A 196 -12.95 9.75 4.12
N GLY A 197 -13.26 8.64 3.50
CA GLY A 197 -12.93 8.30 2.12
C GLY A 197 -13.97 7.37 1.52
N ALA A 198 -13.55 6.54 0.58
CA ALA A 198 -14.45 5.65 -0.16
C ALA A 198 -14.89 4.39 0.60
N GLY A 199 -14.26 4.07 1.74
CA GLY A 199 -14.72 2.99 2.61
C GLY A 199 -16.01 3.40 3.33
N ASP A 200 -17.07 2.60 3.19
CA ASP A 200 -18.37 2.86 3.81
C ASP A 200 -18.34 2.58 5.31
N THR A 201 -18.57 3.62 6.10
CA THR A 201 -18.59 3.54 7.56
C THR A 201 -20.01 3.50 8.15
N SER A 202 -21.05 3.61 7.33
CA SER A 202 -22.46 3.70 7.80
C SER A 202 -22.92 2.49 8.60
N SER A 203 -22.46 1.31 8.22
CA SER A 203 -22.77 0.04 8.90
C SER A 203 -21.86 -0.28 10.11
N ILE A 204 -20.91 0.60 10.43
CA ILE A 204 -19.82 0.31 11.35
C ILE A 204 -20.00 1.01 12.69
N PHE A 205 -20.58 2.21 12.65
CA PHE A 205 -20.81 3.08 13.81
C PHE A 205 -22.31 3.32 14.10
N GLY A 206 -23.18 2.49 13.47
CA GLY A 206 -24.63 2.49 13.71
C GLY A 206 -25.02 1.59 14.88
#